data_fcb3cb707ccb1205ea7a1d102e3471a1
#
_entry.id   fcb3cb707ccb1205ea7a1d102e3471a1
#
_cell.length_a   1.000
_cell.length_b   1.000
_cell.length_c   1.000
_cell.angle_alpha   90.00
_cell.angle_beta   90.00
_cell.angle_gamma   90.00
#
_symmetry.space_group_name_H-M   'P 1'
#
loop_
_entity.id
_entity.type
_entity.pdbx_description
1 polymer ?
#
loop_
_entity_poly.entity_id
_entity_poly.type
_entity_poly.pdbx_seq_one_letter_code
_entity_poly.pdbx_strand_id
1 'polypeptide(L)'
;MKPKKIDILLDFMSKGDKINSIKLVATFNRGVTPEEKEIIEIASECYKGNENFYKKLGYNVEEYKVKAWDAIVKNYGKQLDNWLKNK
;
A
#
# COMPACT_ATOMS: atom_id res chain seq x y z
N MET A 1 8.08 19.09 14.51
CA MET A 1 8.21 18.67 13.09
C MET A 1 7.16 17.66 12.71
N LYS A 2 6.52 17.87 11.57
CA LYS A 2 5.57 16.88 11.07
C LYS A 2 6.34 15.68 10.51
N PRO A 3 5.94 14.45 10.82
CA PRO A 3 6.57 13.28 10.23
C PRO A 3 6.37 13.26 8.71
N LYS A 4 7.35 12.76 7.99
CA LYS A 4 7.24 12.59 6.54
C LYS A 4 6.27 11.44 6.25
N LYS A 5 5.63 11.48 5.08
CA LYS A 5 4.71 10.40 4.66
C LYS A 5 5.38 9.04 4.68
N ILE A 6 6.66 8.98 4.31
CA ILE A 6 7.39 7.71 4.33
C ILE A 6 7.52 7.15 5.75
N ASP A 7 7.74 8.00 6.75
CA ASP A 7 7.83 7.56 8.14
C ASP A 7 6.49 7.00 8.63
N ILE A 8 5.39 7.62 8.23
CA ILE A 8 4.05 7.17 8.55
C ILE A 8 3.79 5.80 7.92
N LEU A 9 4.19 5.62 6.64
CA LEU A 9 4.06 4.35 5.95
C LEU A 9 4.85 3.25 6.66
N LEU A 10 6.11 3.52 7.02
CA LEU A 10 6.95 2.53 7.68
C LEU A 10 6.38 2.13 9.05
N ASP A 11 5.78 3.07 9.76
CA ASP A 11 5.09 2.77 11.01
C ASP A 11 3.90 1.82 10.77
N PHE A 12 3.06 2.10 9.78
CA PHE A 12 1.96 1.21 9.42
C PHE A 12 2.47 -0.18 9.04
N MET A 13 3.53 -0.25 8.23
CA MET A 13 4.13 -1.53 7.82
C MET A 13 4.66 -2.32 9.01
N SER A 14 5.31 -1.63 9.96
CA SER A 14 5.87 -2.28 11.15
C SER A 14 4.80 -2.91 12.03
N LYS A 15 3.58 -2.38 11.97
CA LYS A 15 2.43 -2.90 12.73
C LYS A 15 1.61 -3.93 11.94
N GLY A 16 2.01 -4.21 10.70
CA GLY A 16 1.26 -5.09 9.82
C GLY A 16 -0.08 -4.49 9.35
N ASP A 17 -0.19 -3.17 9.36
CA ASP A 17 -1.42 -2.46 8.97
C ASP A 17 -1.47 -2.32 7.45
N LYS A 18 -1.94 -3.37 6.80
CA LYS A 18 -2.01 -3.44 5.34
C LYS A 18 -2.95 -2.39 4.76
N ILE A 19 -4.09 -2.20 5.39
CA ILE A 19 -5.13 -1.30 4.90
C ILE A 19 -4.62 0.13 4.83
N ASN A 20 -4.09 0.66 5.93
CA ASN A 20 -3.59 2.02 5.96
C ASN A 20 -2.32 2.20 5.11
N SER A 21 -1.46 1.18 5.05
CA SER A 21 -0.29 1.21 4.18
C SER A 21 -0.69 1.35 2.71
N ILE A 22 -1.65 0.54 2.25
CA ILE A 22 -2.14 0.58 0.87
C ILE A 22 -2.79 1.92 0.56
N LYS A 23 -3.64 2.41 1.45
CA LYS A 23 -4.31 3.70 1.26
C LYS A 23 -3.30 4.85 1.16
N LEU A 24 -2.25 4.80 1.97
CA LEU A 24 -1.24 5.85 1.97
C LEU A 24 -0.41 5.80 0.69
N VAL A 25 0.09 4.63 0.29
CA VAL A 25 0.92 4.50 -0.93
C VAL A 25 0.13 4.85 -2.18
N ALA A 26 -1.18 4.65 -2.18
CA ALA A 26 -2.04 5.05 -3.30
C ALA A 26 -1.97 6.57 -3.57
N THR A 27 -1.57 7.36 -2.58
CA THR A 27 -1.39 8.81 -2.74
C THR A 27 0.00 9.21 -3.20
N PHE A 28 0.95 8.27 -3.23
CA PHE A 28 2.33 8.56 -3.62
C PHE A 28 2.45 8.64 -5.14
N ASN A 29 3.29 9.56 -5.61
CA ASN A 29 3.55 9.73 -7.05
C ASN A 29 4.81 9.01 -7.52
N ARG A 30 5.59 8.46 -6.59
CA ARG A 30 6.88 7.80 -6.87
C ARG A 30 7.03 6.56 -5.99
N GLY A 31 8.02 5.74 -6.33
CA GLY A 31 8.40 4.59 -5.51
C GLY A 31 7.78 3.27 -5.95
N VAL A 32 6.86 3.30 -6.91
CA VAL A 32 6.26 2.09 -7.48
C VAL A 32 6.12 2.25 -8.99
N THR A 33 6.07 1.13 -9.71
CA THR A 33 5.85 1.17 -11.16
C THR A 33 4.40 1.58 -11.45
N PRO A 34 4.12 2.06 -12.69
CA PRO A 34 2.73 2.39 -13.07
C PRO A 34 1.77 1.21 -12.89
N GLU A 35 2.20 -0.02 -13.18
CA GLU A 35 1.38 -1.21 -13.00
C GLU A 35 1.08 -1.46 -11.53
N GLU A 36 2.10 -1.35 -10.68
CA GLU A 36 1.94 -1.50 -9.23
C GLU A 36 1.05 -0.40 -8.66
N LYS A 37 1.20 0.81 -9.19
CA LYS A 37 0.37 1.95 -8.77
C LYS A 37 -1.10 1.70 -9.03
N GLU A 38 -1.43 1.16 -10.21
CA GLU A 38 -2.80 0.81 -10.56
C GLU A 38 -3.37 -0.24 -9.59
N ILE A 39 -2.60 -1.29 -9.32
CA ILE A 39 -3.00 -2.35 -8.39
C ILE A 39 -3.26 -1.78 -7.00
N ILE A 40 -2.35 -0.93 -6.53
CA ILE A 40 -2.45 -0.30 -5.22
C ILE A 40 -3.67 0.63 -5.13
N GLU A 41 -3.93 1.40 -6.19
CA GLU A 41 -5.10 2.30 -6.24
C GLU A 41 -6.40 1.51 -6.20
N ILE A 42 -6.50 0.41 -6.94
CA ILE A 42 -7.70 -0.45 -6.94
C ILE A 42 -7.90 -1.04 -5.55
N ALA A 43 -6.84 -1.58 -4.95
CA ALA A 43 -6.92 -2.13 -3.59
C ALA A 43 -7.36 -1.07 -2.57
N SER A 44 -6.81 0.14 -2.68
CA SER A 44 -7.17 1.26 -1.82
C SER A 44 -8.66 1.58 -1.94
N GLU A 45 -9.18 1.66 -3.18
CA GLU A 45 -10.59 1.92 -3.41
C GLU A 45 -11.48 0.84 -2.82
N CYS A 46 -11.06 -0.43 -2.91
CA CYS A 46 -11.79 -1.54 -2.30
C CYS A 46 -11.90 -1.37 -0.80
N TYR A 47 -10.83 -0.95 -0.13
CA TYR A 47 -10.85 -0.70 1.31
C TYR A 47 -11.68 0.52 1.69
N LYS A 48 -11.88 1.44 0.75
CA LYS A 48 -12.72 2.64 0.97
C LYS A 48 -14.22 2.37 0.79
N GLY A 49 -14.59 1.14 0.44
CA GLY A 49 -15.99 0.76 0.29
C GLY A 49 -16.44 0.50 -1.14
N ASN A 50 -15.54 0.56 -2.11
CA ASN A 50 -15.88 0.36 -3.53
C ASN A 50 -15.65 -1.08 -4.00
N GLU A 51 -15.47 -2.01 -3.06
CA GLU A 51 -15.19 -3.41 -3.37
C GLU A 51 -16.24 -4.04 -4.29
N ASN A 52 -17.52 -3.83 -3.99
CA ASN A 52 -18.59 -4.41 -4.79
C ASN A 52 -18.59 -3.90 -6.22
N PHE A 53 -18.24 -2.65 -6.42
CA PHE A 53 -18.11 -2.06 -7.76
C PHE A 53 -17.08 -2.82 -8.59
N TYR A 54 -15.90 -3.05 -8.02
CA TYR A 54 -14.83 -3.77 -8.73
C TYR A 54 -15.17 -5.25 -8.94
N LYS A 55 -15.85 -5.89 -7.99
CA LYS A 55 -16.31 -7.26 -8.17
C LYS A 55 -17.27 -7.38 -9.35
N LYS A 56 -18.17 -6.41 -9.51
CA LYS A 56 -19.11 -6.38 -10.63
C LYS A 56 -18.41 -6.24 -11.97
N LEU A 57 -17.25 -5.54 -11.99
CA LEU A 57 -16.46 -5.37 -13.20
C LEU A 57 -15.61 -6.61 -13.52
N GLY A 58 -15.62 -7.63 -12.68
CA GLY A 58 -14.88 -8.86 -12.91
C GLY A 58 -13.48 -8.90 -12.26
N TYR A 59 -13.15 -7.94 -11.41
CA TYR A 59 -11.87 -7.93 -10.71
C TYR A 59 -11.85 -8.94 -9.57
N ASN A 60 -10.74 -9.67 -9.44
CA ASN A 60 -10.49 -10.50 -8.26
C ASN A 60 -9.92 -9.61 -7.16
N VAL A 61 -10.81 -9.05 -6.35
CA VAL A 61 -10.46 -8.04 -5.34
C VAL A 61 -9.42 -8.56 -4.34
N GLU A 62 -9.58 -9.81 -3.89
CA GLU A 62 -8.64 -10.39 -2.91
C GLU A 62 -7.23 -10.50 -3.49
N GLU A 63 -7.12 -10.87 -4.77
CA GLU A 63 -5.83 -10.94 -5.45
C GLU A 63 -5.17 -9.56 -5.55
N TYR A 64 -5.95 -8.53 -5.87
CA TYR A 64 -5.43 -7.16 -5.94
C TYR A 64 -4.93 -6.69 -4.58
N LYS A 65 -5.64 -7.01 -3.50
CA LYS A 65 -5.20 -6.67 -2.14
C LYS A 65 -3.86 -7.32 -1.80
N VAL A 66 -3.70 -8.61 -2.13
CA VAL A 66 -2.45 -9.34 -1.89
C VAL A 66 -1.32 -8.75 -2.72
N LYS A 67 -1.55 -8.52 -4.01
CA LYS A 67 -0.55 -7.95 -4.90
C LYS A 67 -0.13 -6.54 -4.49
N ALA A 68 -1.07 -5.75 -4.01
CA ALA A 68 -0.78 -4.40 -3.53
C ALA A 68 0.16 -4.44 -2.32
N TRP A 69 -0.11 -5.31 -1.37
CA TRP A 69 0.75 -5.47 -0.20
C TRP A 69 2.14 -5.97 -0.60
N ASP A 70 2.20 -6.97 -1.50
CA ASP A 70 3.47 -7.50 -1.99
C ASP A 70 4.31 -6.42 -2.67
N ALA A 71 3.67 -5.55 -3.47
CA ALA A 71 4.36 -4.44 -4.12
C ALA A 71 4.94 -3.45 -3.10
N ILE A 72 4.20 -3.16 -2.05
CA ILE A 72 4.65 -2.26 -0.98
C ILE A 72 5.85 -2.87 -0.26
N VAL A 73 5.78 -4.13 0.12
CA VAL A 73 6.89 -4.82 0.79
C VAL A 73 8.12 -4.86 -0.11
N LYS A 74 7.93 -5.14 -1.39
CA LYS A 74 9.02 -5.18 -2.37
C LYS A 74 9.74 -3.83 -2.48
N ASN A 75 8.98 -2.74 -2.54
CA ASN A 75 9.54 -1.41 -2.80
C ASN A 75 10.03 -0.70 -1.54
N TYR A 76 9.46 -1.02 -0.39
CA TYR A 76 9.74 -0.30 0.86
C TYR A 76 10.32 -1.18 1.98
N GLY A 77 10.46 -2.49 1.74
CA GLY A 77 10.94 -3.42 2.75
C GLY A 77 12.34 -3.09 3.27
N LYS A 78 13.26 -2.70 2.38
CA LYS A 78 14.61 -2.30 2.79
C LYS A 78 14.60 -1.05 3.66
N GLN A 79 13.77 -0.08 3.29
CA GLN A 79 13.63 1.14 4.08
C GLN A 79 13.06 0.83 5.46
N LEU A 80 12.11 -0.09 5.52
CA LEU A 80 11.54 -0.52 6.79
C LEU A 80 12.60 -1.18 7.68
N ASP A 81 13.43 -2.07 7.11
CA ASP A 81 14.50 -2.71 7.87
C ASP A 81 15.45 -1.67 8.47
N ASN A 82 15.87 -0.69 7.65
CA ASN A 82 16.76 0.37 8.11
C ASN A 82 16.10 1.25 9.18
N TRP A 83 14.83 1.57 8.99
CA TRP A 83 14.06 2.37 9.93
C TRP A 83 13.94 1.69 11.28
N LEU A 84 13.69 0.37 11.29
CA LEU A 84 13.62 -0.41 12.52
C LEU A 84 14.95 -0.49 13.25
N LYS A 85 16.06 -0.59 12.50
CA LYS A 85 17.41 -0.62 13.10
C LYS A 85 17.79 0.71 13.75
N ASN A 86 17.25 1.81 13.25
CA ASN A 86 17.59 3.15 13.74
C ASN A 86 16.60 3.68 14.77
N LYS A 87 15.70 2.83 15.24
CA LYS A 87 14.69 3.20 16.22
C LYS A 87 15.20 3.07 17.66
#